data_cde91aacf0819e4b30d0c545c3b78965
#
_entry.id   cde91aacf0819e4b30d0c545c3b78965
#
_cell.length_a   1.000
_cell.length_b   1.000
_cell.length_c   1.000
_cell.angle_alpha   90.00
_cell.angle_beta   90.00
_cell.angle_gamma   90.00
#
_symmetry.space_group_name_H-M   'P 1'
#
loop_
_entity.id
_entity.type
_entity.pdbx_description
1 polymer ?
#
loop_
_entity_poly.entity_id
_entity_poly.type
_entity_poly.pdbx_seq_one_letter_code
_entity_poly.pdbx_strand_id
1 'polypeptide(L)'
;MAALSITASNVLKSSTGSRSTGIAGATITQGQAVYIDTTDSNKIKLADANGTTPANTCAGIAENGASAGQPVSYVGVDTGGFTIGATVLAGDMIWVHTTPGAITKTFADLTSGCTVIPLGSMLSTTTLALQPLVGGVVA
;
A
#
# COMPACT_ATOMS: atom_id res chain seq x y z
N MET A 1 -0.71 -16.99 5.98
CA MET A 1 -1.99 -16.25 6.07
C MET A 1 -2.20 -15.46 4.80
N ALA A 2 -3.44 -15.24 4.45
CA ALA A 2 -3.77 -14.51 3.24
C ALA A 2 -3.70 -13.00 3.44
N ALA A 3 -3.38 -12.27 2.38
CA ALA A 3 -3.53 -10.82 2.34
C ALA A 3 -4.98 -10.41 2.60
N LEU A 4 -5.19 -9.15 3.00
CA LEU A 4 -6.53 -8.61 3.15
C LEU A 4 -7.25 -8.61 1.81
N SER A 5 -8.53 -8.96 1.83
CA SER A 5 -9.40 -8.85 0.66
C SER A 5 -9.96 -7.43 0.62
N ILE A 6 -9.59 -6.67 -0.41
CA ILE A 6 -9.95 -5.26 -0.54
C ILE A 6 -11.14 -5.10 -1.47
N THR A 7 -12.20 -4.42 -1.00
CA THR A 7 -13.28 -3.97 -1.86
C THR A 7 -12.90 -2.61 -2.43
N ALA A 8 -12.48 -2.60 -3.70
CA ALA A 8 -11.91 -1.41 -4.33
C ALA A 8 -12.82 -0.18 -4.25
N SER A 9 -14.12 -0.37 -4.46
CA SER A 9 -15.09 0.73 -4.45
C SER A 9 -15.24 1.42 -3.09
N ASN A 10 -14.74 0.80 -2.01
CA ASN A 10 -14.79 1.37 -0.65
C ASN A 10 -13.49 2.08 -0.26
N VAL A 11 -12.47 2.04 -1.10
CA VAL A 11 -11.20 2.72 -0.84
C VAL A 11 -11.40 4.22 -1.01
N LEU A 12 -11.09 5.00 0.02
CA LEU A 12 -11.36 6.43 0.02
C LEU A 12 -10.36 7.21 0.89
N LYS A 13 -9.80 8.26 0.31
CA LYS A 13 -8.94 9.22 1.00
C LYS A 13 -9.80 10.12 1.91
N SER A 14 -9.29 10.49 3.10
CA SER A 14 -9.92 11.52 3.91
C SER A 14 -9.67 12.92 3.31
N SER A 15 -10.36 13.94 3.85
CA SER A 15 -10.20 15.32 3.39
C SER A 15 -8.78 15.85 3.59
N THR A 16 -8.02 15.30 4.53
CA THR A 16 -6.66 15.74 4.87
C THR A 16 -5.57 14.89 4.21
N GLY A 17 -5.95 13.83 3.50
CA GLY A 17 -4.98 12.95 2.84
C GLY A 17 -4.23 13.63 1.70
N SER A 18 -2.97 13.26 1.53
CA SER A 18 -2.07 13.81 0.52
C SER A 18 -2.08 12.93 -0.73
N ARG A 19 -2.56 13.48 -1.84
CA ARG A 19 -2.66 12.78 -3.13
C ARG A 19 -1.49 13.13 -4.03
N SER A 20 -0.95 12.13 -4.71
CA SER A 20 0.04 12.30 -5.77
C SER A 20 -0.43 11.55 -7.01
N THR A 21 0.11 11.91 -8.18
CA THR A 21 -0.26 11.30 -9.45
C THR A 21 1.01 10.94 -10.22
N GLY A 22 0.98 9.80 -10.88
CA GLY A 22 2.07 9.34 -11.74
C GLY A 22 1.52 8.51 -12.89
N ILE A 23 2.41 7.88 -13.64
CA ILE A 23 2.05 6.98 -14.74
C ILE A 23 2.25 5.54 -14.27
N ALA A 24 1.23 4.72 -14.43
CA ALA A 24 1.32 3.30 -14.07
C ALA A 24 2.31 2.57 -14.97
N GLY A 25 3.19 1.77 -14.37
CA GLY A 25 4.11 0.88 -15.10
C GLY A 25 3.65 -0.57 -15.13
N ALA A 26 2.48 -0.84 -14.55
CA ALA A 26 1.85 -2.15 -14.51
C ALA A 26 0.35 -1.95 -14.30
N THR A 27 -0.43 -3.01 -14.37
CA THR A 27 -1.85 -2.94 -14.03
C THR A 27 -2.00 -2.74 -12.52
N ILE A 28 -2.70 -1.67 -12.13
CA ILE A 28 -2.92 -1.32 -10.73
C ILE A 28 -4.41 -1.28 -10.47
N THR A 29 -4.84 -1.85 -9.34
CA THR A 29 -6.22 -1.81 -8.88
C THR A 29 -6.31 -0.88 -7.66
N GLN A 30 -7.40 -0.16 -7.55
CA GLN A 30 -7.67 0.71 -6.41
C GLN A 30 -7.54 -0.07 -5.09
N GLY A 31 -6.80 0.48 -4.13
CA GLY A 31 -6.55 -0.16 -2.84
C GLY A 31 -5.24 -0.92 -2.75
N GLN A 32 -4.50 -1.06 -3.84
CA GLN A 32 -3.19 -1.71 -3.81
C GLN A 32 -2.09 -0.76 -3.36
N ALA A 33 -1.12 -1.29 -2.61
CA ALA A 33 0.09 -0.55 -2.23
C ALA A 33 1.00 -0.39 -3.44
N VAL A 34 1.56 0.79 -3.62
CA VAL A 34 2.37 1.13 -4.79
C VAL A 34 3.70 1.74 -4.38
N TYR A 35 4.70 1.63 -5.28
CA TYR A 35 5.99 2.29 -5.12
C TYR A 35 6.34 3.05 -6.41
N ILE A 36 7.34 3.93 -6.30
CA ILE A 36 7.86 4.67 -7.45
C ILE A 36 9.11 3.95 -7.95
N ASP A 37 9.07 3.49 -9.20
CA ASP A 37 10.23 2.81 -9.79
C ASP A 37 11.18 3.84 -10.41
N THR A 38 12.17 4.22 -9.62
CA THR A 38 13.18 5.20 -10.03
C THR A 38 14.09 4.68 -11.15
N THR A 39 14.07 3.38 -11.42
CA THR A 39 14.83 2.75 -12.51
C THR A 39 14.05 2.68 -13.81
N ASP A 40 12.77 3.06 -13.81
CA ASP A 40 11.88 3.01 -14.97
C ASP A 40 11.07 4.30 -15.07
N SER A 41 11.75 5.43 -15.22
CA SER A 41 11.16 6.75 -15.44
C SER A 41 10.15 7.16 -14.35
N ASN A 42 10.36 6.74 -13.10
CA ASN A 42 9.49 7.03 -11.96
C ASN A 42 8.06 6.53 -12.15
N LYS A 43 7.88 5.44 -12.89
CA LYS A 43 6.56 4.82 -13.05
C LYS A 43 6.08 4.22 -11.74
N ILE A 44 4.77 4.17 -11.58
CA ILE A 44 4.12 3.64 -10.39
C ILE A 44 3.85 2.15 -10.60
N LYS A 45 4.32 1.33 -9.68
CA LYS A 45 4.18 -0.13 -9.74
C LYS A 45 3.73 -0.69 -8.40
N LEU A 46 3.43 -1.99 -8.34
CA LEU A 46 2.94 -2.63 -7.12
C LEU A 46 4.06 -2.87 -6.12
N ALA A 47 3.89 -2.39 -4.89
CA ALA A 47 4.85 -2.60 -3.81
C ALA A 47 4.87 -4.07 -3.38
N ASP A 48 6.05 -4.59 -3.07
CA ASP A 48 6.27 -6.00 -2.76
C ASP A 48 7.31 -6.12 -1.65
N ALA A 49 6.87 -6.56 -0.47
CA ALA A 49 7.76 -6.72 0.68
C ALA A 49 8.85 -7.77 0.44
N ASN A 50 8.64 -8.69 -0.51
CA ASN A 50 9.62 -9.70 -0.91
C ASN A 50 10.37 -9.31 -2.18
N GLY A 51 10.16 -8.10 -2.68
CA GLY A 51 10.80 -7.63 -3.90
C GLY A 51 12.22 -7.12 -3.66
N THR A 52 12.90 -6.82 -4.77
CA THR A 52 14.20 -6.15 -4.72
C THR A 52 14.01 -4.64 -4.78
N THR A 53 14.97 -3.87 -4.28
CA THR A 53 14.92 -2.41 -4.33
C THR A 53 14.77 -1.93 -5.78
N PRO A 54 13.84 -1.02 -6.11
CA PRO A 54 12.98 -0.24 -5.21
C PRO A 54 11.59 -0.86 -4.91
N ALA A 55 11.27 -2.06 -5.41
CA ALA A 55 9.94 -2.66 -5.23
C ALA A 55 9.60 -2.92 -3.76
N ASN A 56 10.59 -3.06 -2.90
CA ASN A 56 10.44 -3.25 -1.46
C ASN A 56 10.31 -1.91 -0.70
N THR A 57 9.79 -0.90 -1.34
CA THR A 57 9.40 0.38 -0.73
C THR A 57 7.92 0.64 -0.98
N CYS A 58 7.36 1.66 -0.35
CA CYS A 58 5.97 2.02 -0.56
C CYS A 58 5.81 3.53 -0.59
N ALA A 59 5.20 4.05 -1.65
CA ALA A 59 4.86 5.46 -1.77
C ALA A 59 3.45 5.78 -1.27
N GLY A 60 2.57 4.77 -1.21
CA GLY A 60 1.20 4.95 -0.77
C GLY A 60 0.27 3.86 -1.27
N ILE A 61 -1.03 4.15 -1.24
CA ILE A 61 -2.09 3.25 -1.70
C ILE A 61 -2.82 3.89 -2.87
N ALA A 62 -3.04 3.14 -3.95
CA ALA A 62 -3.71 3.62 -5.15
C ALA A 62 -5.18 3.98 -4.87
N GLU A 63 -5.63 5.14 -5.35
CA GLU A 63 -7.03 5.59 -5.25
C GLU A 63 -7.84 5.28 -6.50
N ASN A 64 -7.22 4.90 -7.60
CA ASN A 64 -7.93 4.50 -8.83
C ASN A 64 -7.21 3.34 -9.48
N GLY A 65 -7.92 2.63 -10.36
CA GLY A 65 -7.32 1.61 -11.20
C GLY A 65 -6.66 2.24 -12.43
N ALA A 66 -5.62 1.58 -12.95
CA ALA A 66 -4.93 2.01 -14.17
C ALA A 66 -4.27 0.82 -14.84
N SER A 67 -4.23 0.83 -16.18
CA SER A 67 -3.38 -0.06 -16.95
C SER A 67 -2.01 0.60 -17.15
N ALA A 68 -1.01 -0.20 -17.51
CA ALA A 68 0.32 0.34 -17.80
C ALA A 68 0.24 1.47 -18.83
N GLY A 69 0.89 2.59 -18.55
CA GLY A 69 0.88 3.78 -19.39
C GLY A 69 -0.21 4.79 -19.05
N GLN A 70 -1.16 4.45 -18.18
CA GLN A 70 -2.25 5.34 -17.79
C GLN A 70 -1.92 6.10 -16.50
N PRO A 71 -2.54 7.27 -16.27
CA PRO A 71 -2.37 8.00 -15.01
C PRO A 71 -2.95 7.21 -13.83
N VAL A 72 -2.24 7.22 -12.72
CA VAL A 72 -2.71 6.65 -11.46
C VAL A 72 -2.48 7.65 -10.33
N SER A 73 -3.49 7.83 -9.49
CA SER A 73 -3.40 8.63 -8.27
C SER A 73 -3.22 7.71 -7.08
N TYR A 74 -2.39 8.13 -6.13
CA TYR A 74 -2.16 7.38 -4.89
C TYR A 74 -2.06 8.34 -3.72
N VAL A 75 -2.40 7.84 -2.54
CA VAL A 75 -2.36 8.60 -1.29
C VAL A 75 -1.13 8.17 -0.51
N GLY A 76 -0.20 9.11 -0.28
CA GLY A 76 1.03 8.83 0.44
C GLY A 76 0.85 8.92 1.94
N VAL A 77 0.24 9.98 2.43
CA VAL A 77 0.00 10.20 3.86
C VAL A 77 -1.44 10.60 4.07
N ASP A 78 -2.12 9.91 4.98
CA ASP A 78 -3.49 10.22 5.37
C ASP A 78 -3.71 9.77 6.81
N THR A 79 -3.14 10.51 7.75
CA THR A 79 -3.26 10.18 9.17
C THR A 79 -4.64 10.53 9.75
N GLY A 80 -5.47 11.24 8.98
CA GLY A 80 -6.85 11.55 9.35
C GLY A 80 -7.83 10.42 9.14
N GLY A 81 -7.45 9.36 8.41
CA GLY A 81 -8.27 8.17 8.24
C GLY A 81 -8.50 7.77 6.78
N PHE A 82 -7.59 6.97 6.23
CA PHE A 82 -7.73 6.39 4.90
C PHE A 82 -8.58 5.13 4.97
N THR A 83 -9.71 5.10 4.26
CA THR A 83 -10.58 3.91 4.22
C THR A 83 -9.96 2.87 3.30
N ILE A 84 -9.56 1.73 3.86
CA ILE A 84 -8.76 0.72 3.15
C ILE A 84 -9.58 -0.25 2.31
N GLY A 85 -10.91 -0.25 2.44
CA GLY A 85 -11.76 -1.18 1.69
C GLY A 85 -11.83 -2.58 2.31
N ALA A 86 -11.42 -2.74 3.55
CA ALA A 86 -11.52 -3.98 4.30
C ALA A 86 -11.91 -3.67 5.75
N THR A 87 -12.42 -4.66 6.46
CA THR A 87 -12.78 -4.53 7.88
C THR A 87 -11.79 -5.32 8.72
N VAL A 88 -11.14 -4.63 9.65
CA VAL A 88 -10.21 -5.22 10.62
C VAL A 88 -10.52 -4.67 12.01
N LEU A 89 -9.63 -4.82 12.97
CA LEU A 89 -9.83 -4.28 14.32
C LEU A 89 -9.11 -2.94 14.48
N ALA A 90 -9.72 -2.01 15.21
CA ALA A 90 -9.05 -0.77 15.61
C ALA A 90 -7.76 -1.11 16.38
N GLY A 91 -6.68 -0.42 16.07
CA GLY A 91 -5.37 -0.68 16.66
C GLY A 91 -4.52 -1.69 15.91
N ASP A 92 -5.07 -2.45 14.96
CA ASP A 92 -4.28 -3.35 14.12
C ASP A 92 -3.25 -2.56 13.32
N MET A 93 -2.06 -3.12 13.20
CA MET A 93 -1.05 -2.61 12.27
C MET A 93 -1.27 -3.21 10.89
N ILE A 94 -0.98 -2.43 9.86
CA ILE A 94 -1.09 -2.86 8.47
C ILE A 94 0.29 -2.77 7.82
N TRP A 95 0.67 -3.82 7.09
CA TRP A 95 1.94 -3.90 6.36
C TRP A 95 1.72 -4.22 4.90
N VAL A 96 2.72 -3.90 4.07
CA VAL A 96 2.77 -4.40 2.68
C VAL A 96 3.01 -5.91 2.74
N HIS A 97 2.25 -6.65 1.96
CA HIS A 97 2.34 -8.12 1.87
C HIS A 97 3.42 -8.54 0.87
N THR A 98 3.77 -9.82 0.87
CA THR A 98 4.70 -10.42 -0.08
C THR A 98 4.08 -10.68 -1.46
N THR A 99 2.76 -10.57 -1.59
CA THR A 99 2.09 -10.56 -2.89
C THR A 99 2.07 -9.12 -3.41
N PRO A 100 2.60 -8.83 -4.61
CA PRO A 100 2.68 -7.47 -5.11
C PRO A 100 1.35 -6.71 -5.03
N GLY A 101 1.39 -5.52 -4.43
CA GLY A 101 0.23 -4.65 -4.24
C GLY A 101 -0.68 -5.00 -3.07
N ALA A 102 -0.56 -6.17 -2.49
CA ALA A 102 -1.41 -6.59 -1.38
C ALA A 102 -0.95 -6.01 -0.05
N ILE A 103 -1.87 -5.90 0.89
CA ILE A 103 -1.60 -5.48 2.27
C ILE A 103 -2.10 -6.53 3.25
N THR A 104 -1.55 -6.54 4.46
CA THR A 104 -1.92 -7.53 5.48
C THR A 104 -1.95 -6.91 6.88
N LYS A 105 -2.77 -7.47 7.73
CA LYS A 105 -2.78 -7.17 9.17
C LYS A 105 -1.94 -8.17 9.98
N THR A 106 -1.42 -9.21 9.34
CA THR A 106 -0.73 -10.31 10.01
C THR A 106 0.76 -10.26 9.74
N PHE A 107 1.55 -9.87 10.74
CA PHE A 107 3.01 -9.80 10.60
C PHE A 107 3.63 -11.15 10.22
N ALA A 108 3.03 -12.25 10.68
CA ALA A 108 3.51 -13.60 10.36
C ALA A 108 3.44 -13.94 8.86
N ASP A 109 2.70 -13.16 8.06
CA ASP A 109 2.70 -13.32 6.60
C ASP A 109 4.03 -12.89 5.98
N LEU A 110 4.80 -12.07 6.68
CA LEU A 110 6.12 -11.60 6.24
C LEU A 110 7.16 -12.66 6.57
N THR A 111 7.70 -13.32 5.56
CA THR A 111 8.66 -14.38 5.73
C THR A 111 10.08 -13.85 5.92
N SER A 112 11.00 -14.71 6.34
CA SER A 112 12.42 -14.35 6.50
C SER A 112 12.98 -13.74 5.23
N GLY A 113 13.71 -12.64 5.37
CA GLY A 113 14.32 -11.92 4.26
C GLY A 113 13.43 -10.82 3.65
N CYS A 114 12.14 -10.76 4.01
CA CYS A 114 11.27 -9.69 3.54
C CYS A 114 11.58 -8.36 4.21
N THR A 115 11.36 -7.26 3.50
CA THR A 115 11.44 -5.94 4.08
C THR A 115 10.15 -5.65 4.84
N VAL A 116 10.27 -5.11 6.04
CA VAL A 116 9.12 -4.69 6.85
C VAL A 116 8.70 -3.29 6.39
N ILE A 117 7.49 -3.18 5.85
CA ILE A 117 6.95 -1.90 5.34
C ILE A 117 5.63 -1.62 6.07
N PRO A 118 5.66 -1.03 7.27
CA PRO A 118 4.43 -0.67 7.96
C PRO A 118 3.74 0.48 7.23
N LEU A 119 2.42 0.37 7.10
CA LEU A 119 1.58 1.42 6.51
C LEU A 119 0.92 2.29 7.57
N GLY A 120 0.89 1.84 8.80
CA GLY A 120 0.29 2.54 9.93
C GLY A 120 -0.63 1.65 10.75
N SER A 121 -1.36 2.26 11.69
CA SER A 121 -2.30 1.55 12.55
C SER A 121 -3.75 1.95 12.23
N MET A 122 -4.67 1.01 12.46
CA MET A 122 -6.09 1.26 12.21
C MET A 122 -6.67 2.18 13.29
N LEU A 123 -7.28 3.28 12.84
CA LEU A 123 -7.99 4.22 13.71
C LEU A 123 -9.38 3.68 14.08
N SER A 124 -9.98 2.91 13.18
CA SER A 124 -11.26 2.26 13.37
C SER A 124 -11.24 0.91 12.67
N THR A 125 -12.37 0.24 12.53
CA THR A 125 -12.44 -1.04 11.83
C THR A 125 -12.22 -0.91 10.32
N THR A 126 -12.30 0.28 9.75
CA THR A 126 -12.20 0.51 8.30
C THR A 126 -11.19 1.58 7.90
N THR A 127 -10.75 2.43 8.82
CA THR A 127 -9.87 3.56 8.51
C THR A 127 -8.48 3.39 9.11
N LEU A 128 -7.48 3.69 8.31
CA LEU A 128 -6.05 3.54 8.62
C LEU A 128 -5.41 4.92 8.74
N ALA A 129 -4.61 5.13 9.78
CA ALA A 129 -3.68 6.27 9.83
C ALA A 129 -2.52 5.97 8.88
N LEU A 130 -2.69 6.29 7.60
CA LEU A 130 -1.76 5.92 6.55
C LEU A 130 -0.49 6.77 6.59
N GLN A 131 0.65 6.12 6.78
CA GLN A 131 1.97 6.75 6.72
C GLN A 131 3.01 5.67 6.44
N PRO A 132 3.25 5.33 5.15
CA PRO A 132 4.19 4.27 4.79
C PRO A 132 5.60 4.57 5.27
N LEU A 133 6.24 3.55 5.84
CA LEU A 133 7.64 3.61 6.28
C LEU A 133 8.34 2.35 5.78
N VAL A 134 9.65 2.46 5.49
CA VAL A 134 10.47 1.27 5.23
C VAL A 134 11.19 0.94 6.53
N GLY A 135 10.90 -0.25 7.07
CA GLY A 135 11.55 -0.74 8.27
C GLY A 135 12.75 -1.63 7.96
N GLY A 136 13.06 -2.51 8.87
CA GLY A 136 14.14 -3.47 8.70
C GLY A 136 13.72 -4.69 7.88
N VAL A 137 14.59 -5.68 7.86
CA VAL A 137 14.37 -6.96 7.19
C VAL A 137 13.97 -8.00 8.23
N VAL A 138 13.04 -8.86 7.87
CA VAL A 138 12.63 -9.97 8.74
C VAL A 138 13.78 -10.97 8.84
N ALA A 139 14.16 -11.28 10.09
CA ALA A 139 15.23 -12.21 10.38
C ALA A 139 14.86 -13.66 10.06
#